data_29a078ee0dbdb5c623e1c9a0595369ab
#
_entry.id   29a078ee0dbdb5c623e1c9a0595369ab
#
_cell.length_a   1.000
_cell.length_b   1.000
_cell.length_c   1.000
_cell.angle_alpha   90.00
_cell.angle_beta   90.00
_cell.angle_gamma   90.00
#
_symmetry.space_group_name_H-M   'P 1'
#
loop_
_entity.id
_entity.type
_entity.pdbx_description
1 polymer ?
#
loop_
_entity_poly.entity_id
_entity_poly.type
_entity_poly.pdbx_seq_one_letter_code
_entity_poly.pdbx_strand_id
1 'polypeptide(L)'
;MRLEYFEMIDTVRLLDRAAGRIEALARVPLESPVFEGHFPGHPLVPGVLLTETMAQASGYLVLAHLDFARMPFLTGVDKARFRSFVGPGADLLVTASLEHDGSGYAVTKAAISHAGKALCDAELRFRTMPFPDGLDAPMRERARSIGLFPDPVKP
;
A
#
# COMPACT_ATOMS: atom_id res chain seq x y z
N MET A 1 -7.72 5.40 6.08
CA MET A 1 -7.24 5.95 4.79
C MET A 1 -7.55 7.44 4.71
N ARG A 2 -6.62 8.23 4.24
CA ARG A 2 -6.78 9.68 4.01
C ARG A 2 -6.30 9.98 2.59
N LEU A 3 -7.23 9.95 1.64
CA LEU A 3 -6.93 10.02 0.20
C LEU A 3 -6.14 11.27 -0.20
N GLU A 4 -6.54 12.42 0.32
CA GLU A 4 -5.93 13.73 0.03
C GLU A 4 -4.52 13.91 0.60
N TYR A 5 -4.13 13.07 1.57
CA TYR A 5 -2.80 13.06 2.17
C TYR A 5 -1.94 11.87 1.70
N PHE A 6 -2.43 11.05 0.79
CA PHE A 6 -1.76 9.83 0.34
C PHE A 6 -1.42 8.87 1.48
N GLU A 7 -2.25 8.84 2.52
CA GLU A 7 -2.18 7.85 3.60
C GLU A 7 -3.17 6.71 3.31
N MET A 8 -2.73 5.72 2.53
CA MET A 8 -3.62 4.73 1.95
C MET A 8 -3.82 3.50 2.84
N ILE A 9 -2.90 3.19 3.73
CA ILE A 9 -2.95 2.00 4.59
C ILE A 9 -3.29 2.42 6.02
N ASP A 10 -4.32 1.80 6.59
CA ASP A 10 -4.70 2.03 7.98
C ASP A 10 -4.02 1.06 8.93
N THR A 11 -3.97 -0.23 8.59
CA THR A 11 -3.43 -1.26 9.48
C THR A 11 -2.84 -2.41 8.69
N VAL A 12 -1.68 -2.90 9.10
CA VAL A 12 -1.13 -4.18 8.64
C VAL A 12 -1.75 -5.30 9.45
N ARG A 13 -2.45 -6.19 8.78
CA ARG A 13 -3.11 -7.36 9.37
C ARG A 13 -2.18 -8.56 9.47
N LEU A 14 -1.35 -8.75 8.45
CA LEU A 14 -0.39 -9.85 8.36
C LEU A 14 0.86 -9.38 7.64
N LEU A 15 2.01 -9.72 8.20
CA LEU A 15 3.29 -9.64 7.54
C LEU A 15 4.01 -10.99 7.69
N ASP A 16 4.11 -11.74 6.60
CA ASP A 16 4.91 -12.96 6.53
C ASP A 16 6.18 -12.68 5.73
N ARG A 17 7.27 -12.41 6.44
CA ARG A 17 8.56 -12.07 5.83
C ARG A 17 9.19 -13.27 5.12
N ALA A 18 8.98 -14.48 5.64
CA ALA A 18 9.52 -15.70 5.06
C ALA A 18 8.85 -16.05 3.73
N ALA A 19 7.53 -15.88 3.67
CA ALA A 19 6.76 -16.07 2.44
C ALA A 19 6.76 -14.83 1.52
N GLY A 20 7.32 -13.70 1.96
CA GLY A 20 7.29 -12.44 1.21
C GLY A 20 5.88 -11.93 0.96
N ARG A 21 5.02 -11.90 1.99
CA ARG A 21 3.62 -11.52 1.86
C ARG A 21 3.18 -10.50 2.91
N ILE A 22 2.31 -9.60 2.50
CA ILE A 22 1.62 -8.66 3.38
C ILE A 22 0.12 -8.66 3.11
N GLU A 23 -0.67 -8.51 4.18
CA GLU A 23 -2.09 -8.16 4.11
C GLU A 23 -2.31 -6.89 4.93
N ALA A 24 -2.96 -5.92 4.34
CA ALA A 24 -3.28 -4.66 4.97
C ALA A 24 -4.75 -4.31 4.82
N LEU A 25 -5.25 -3.53 5.74
CA LEU A 25 -6.61 -3.00 5.72
C LEU A 25 -6.57 -1.51 5.41
N ALA A 26 -7.54 -1.08 4.61
CA ALA A 26 -7.73 0.31 4.25
C ALA A 26 -9.23 0.61 4.17
N ARG A 27 -9.70 1.57 4.95
CA ARG A 27 -11.09 2.00 4.91
C ARG A 27 -11.21 3.30 4.13
N VAL A 28 -11.98 3.27 3.06
CA VAL A 28 -12.27 4.46 2.27
C VAL A 28 -13.07 5.45 3.13
N PRO A 29 -12.64 6.73 3.25
CA PRO A 29 -13.38 7.71 4.04
C PRO A 29 -14.77 7.94 3.45
N LEU A 30 -15.72 8.36 4.29
CA LEU A 30 -17.05 8.75 3.83
C LEU A 30 -17.02 10.07 3.07
N GLU A 31 -16.10 10.96 3.44
CA GLU A 31 -15.91 12.28 2.83
C GLU A 31 -14.42 12.51 2.55
N SER A 32 -14.13 13.15 1.43
CA SER A 32 -12.79 13.57 1.03
C SER A 32 -12.89 14.64 -0.06
N PRO A 33 -11.99 15.64 -0.08
CA PRO A 33 -11.87 16.58 -1.20
C PRO A 33 -11.70 15.89 -2.56
N VAL A 34 -11.11 14.69 -2.59
CA VAL A 34 -10.96 13.90 -3.81
C VAL A 34 -12.31 13.60 -4.46
N PHE A 35 -13.35 13.38 -3.66
CA PHE A 35 -14.69 13.05 -4.15
C PHE A 35 -15.44 14.24 -4.76
N GLU A 36 -15.04 15.47 -4.42
CA GLU A 36 -15.64 16.68 -5.00
C GLU A 36 -15.38 16.76 -6.51
N GLY A 37 -14.21 16.31 -6.96
CA GLY A 37 -13.83 16.28 -8.37
C GLY A 37 -14.04 14.91 -9.05
N HIS A 38 -14.14 13.83 -8.28
CA HIS A 38 -14.18 12.47 -8.82
C HIS A 38 -15.33 11.63 -8.24
N PHE A 39 -16.57 11.83 -8.62
CA PHE A 39 -17.07 12.85 -9.54
C PHE A 39 -18.15 13.70 -8.85
N PRO A 40 -18.45 14.92 -9.31
CA PRO A 40 -19.48 15.75 -8.67
C PRO A 40 -20.81 15.00 -8.52
N GLY A 41 -21.29 14.85 -7.27
CA GLY A 41 -22.52 14.11 -6.95
C GLY A 41 -22.44 12.57 -7.11
N HIS A 42 -21.28 12.03 -7.51
CA HIS A 42 -21.07 10.60 -7.69
C HIS A 42 -19.65 10.19 -7.23
N PRO A 43 -19.42 10.11 -5.91
CA PRO A 43 -18.10 9.90 -5.36
C PRO A 43 -17.56 8.50 -5.65
N LEU A 44 -16.37 8.44 -6.24
CA LEU A 44 -15.64 7.21 -6.51
C LEU A 44 -14.16 7.40 -6.17
N VAL A 45 -13.51 6.37 -5.67
CA VAL A 45 -12.06 6.37 -5.51
C VAL A 45 -11.39 6.30 -6.89
N PRO A 46 -10.54 7.26 -7.26
CA PRO A 46 -9.80 7.20 -8.51
C PRO A 46 -8.96 5.92 -8.62
N GLY A 47 -8.94 5.29 -9.79
CA GLY A 47 -8.14 4.09 -10.03
C GLY A 47 -6.65 4.30 -9.76
N VAL A 48 -6.13 5.50 -10.02
CA VAL A 48 -4.74 5.87 -9.70
C VAL A 48 -4.46 5.85 -8.19
N LEU A 49 -5.44 6.15 -7.34
CA LEU A 49 -5.31 6.06 -5.88
C LEU A 49 -5.46 4.62 -5.38
N LEU A 50 -6.19 3.75 -6.08
CA LEU A 50 -6.15 2.31 -5.82
C LEU A 50 -4.77 1.73 -6.18
N THR A 51 -4.15 2.22 -7.26
CA THR A 51 -2.77 1.87 -7.61
C THR A 51 -1.80 2.33 -6.52
N GLU A 52 -1.94 3.55 -6.03
CA GLU A 52 -1.14 4.05 -4.90
C GLU A 52 -1.33 3.22 -3.63
N THR A 53 -2.55 2.77 -3.35
CA THR A 53 -2.85 1.89 -2.22
C THR A 53 -2.09 0.56 -2.33
N MET A 54 -2.08 -0.06 -3.52
CA MET A 54 -1.28 -1.25 -3.80
C MET A 54 0.23 -0.98 -3.69
N ALA A 55 0.68 0.19 -4.17
CA ALA A 55 2.09 0.58 -4.11
C ALA A 55 2.56 0.78 -2.67
N GLN A 56 1.75 1.38 -1.80
CA GLN A 56 2.10 1.56 -0.39
C GLN A 56 2.18 0.23 0.35
N ALA A 57 1.20 -0.66 0.19
CA ALA A 57 1.27 -2.00 0.80
C ALA A 57 2.51 -2.77 0.33
N SER A 58 2.79 -2.74 -0.98
CA SER A 58 4.00 -3.32 -1.58
C SER A 58 5.29 -2.69 -1.04
N GLY A 59 5.32 -1.37 -0.93
CA GLY A 59 6.46 -0.62 -0.40
C GLY A 59 6.77 -1.00 1.06
N TYR A 60 5.74 -1.15 1.90
CA TYR A 60 5.92 -1.64 3.27
C TYR A 60 6.43 -3.08 3.33
N LEU A 61 5.97 -3.95 2.42
CA LEU A 61 6.50 -5.30 2.30
C LEU A 61 7.99 -5.28 1.94
N VAL A 62 8.39 -4.49 0.96
CA VAL A 62 9.79 -4.36 0.53
C VAL A 62 10.64 -3.76 1.65
N LEU A 63 10.17 -2.70 2.34
CA LEU A 63 10.86 -2.13 3.50
C LEU A 63 11.11 -3.17 4.59
N ALA A 64 10.09 -3.93 4.96
CA ALA A 64 10.20 -4.99 5.96
C ALA A 64 11.14 -6.11 5.50
N HIS A 65 11.08 -6.52 4.23
CA HIS A 65 11.96 -7.53 3.65
C HIS A 65 13.43 -7.11 3.71
N LEU A 66 13.72 -5.84 3.46
CA LEU A 66 15.06 -5.25 3.51
C LEU A 66 15.48 -4.74 4.90
N ASP A 67 14.75 -5.06 5.97
CA ASP A 67 15.01 -4.55 7.32
C ASP A 67 15.12 -3.01 7.40
N PHE A 68 14.40 -2.29 6.54
CA PHE A 68 14.52 -0.82 6.40
C PHE A 68 15.94 -0.33 6.07
N ALA A 69 16.76 -1.16 5.43
CA ALA A 69 18.10 -0.75 5.00
C ALA A 69 18.06 0.17 3.77
N ARG A 70 17.02 0.07 2.95
CA ARG A 70 16.86 0.83 1.71
C ARG A 70 15.40 1.24 1.52
N MET A 71 15.18 2.38 0.87
CA MET A 71 13.85 2.91 0.53
C MET A 71 13.43 2.46 -0.87
N PRO A 72 12.25 1.82 -1.03
CA PRO A 72 11.70 1.50 -2.34
C PRO A 72 10.98 2.72 -2.94
N PHE A 73 11.31 3.05 -4.18
CA PHE A 73 10.62 4.07 -4.98
C PHE A 73 9.95 3.41 -6.17
N LEU A 74 8.66 3.68 -6.36
CA LEU A 74 7.89 3.12 -7.48
C LEU A 74 8.46 3.64 -8.81
N THR A 75 8.79 2.73 -9.72
CA THR A 75 9.34 3.05 -11.04
C THR A 75 8.49 2.52 -12.19
N GLY A 76 7.55 1.62 -11.91
CA GLY A 76 6.69 1.09 -12.96
C GLY A 76 5.48 0.36 -12.39
N VAL A 77 4.41 0.39 -13.15
CA VAL A 77 3.16 -0.34 -12.89
C VAL A 77 2.82 -1.08 -14.17
N ASP A 78 2.71 -2.39 -14.08
CA ASP A 78 2.38 -3.23 -15.23
C ASP A 78 1.08 -3.99 -14.97
N LYS A 79 0.37 -4.28 -16.05
CA LYS A 79 -0.83 -5.14 -16.03
C LYS A 79 -1.88 -4.69 -15.01
N ALA A 80 -1.98 -3.38 -14.74
CA ALA A 80 -2.99 -2.84 -13.86
C ALA A 80 -4.38 -3.10 -14.44
N ARG A 81 -5.25 -3.70 -13.64
CA ARG A 81 -6.63 -4.04 -14.02
C ARG A 81 -7.59 -3.59 -12.95
N PHE A 82 -8.61 -2.84 -13.35
CA PHE A 82 -9.69 -2.36 -12.49
C PHE A 82 -10.98 -3.02 -12.94
N ARG A 83 -11.61 -3.79 -12.05
CA ARG A 83 -12.79 -4.61 -12.38
C ARG A 83 -14.07 -4.04 -11.82
N SER A 84 -13.98 -3.13 -10.84
CA SER A 84 -15.15 -2.58 -10.17
C SER A 84 -14.83 -1.20 -9.60
N PHE A 85 -15.87 -0.39 -9.45
CA PHE A 85 -15.78 0.89 -8.77
C PHE A 85 -15.71 0.72 -7.27
N VAL A 86 -15.07 1.68 -6.61
CA VAL A 86 -14.93 1.75 -5.15
C VAL A 86 -15.52 3.07 -4.67
N GLY A 87 -16.51 3.00 -3.80
CA GLY A 87 -17.17 4.17 -3.22
C GLY A 87 -16.73 4.47 -1.79
N PRO A 88 -17.22 5.60 -1.23
CA PRO A 88 -17.01 5.95 0.17
C PRO A 88 -17.43 4.84 1.13
N GLY A 89 -16.69 4.70 2.22
CA GLY A 89 -17.00 3.75 3.30
C GLY A 89 -16.62 2.30 3.03
N ALA A 90 -16.08 1.97 1.85
CA ALA A 90 -15.67 0.59 1.53
C ALA A 90 -14.50 0.14 2.40
N ASP A 91 -14.60 -1.06 2.97
CA ASP A 91 -13.49 -1.74 3.66
C ASP A 91 -12.69 -2.55 2.65
N LEU A 92 -11.44 -2.20 2.46
CA LEU A 92 -10.55 -2.81 1.49
C LEU A 92 -9.55 -3.76 2.17
N LEU A 93 -9.40 -4.96 1.62
CA LEU A 93 -8.27 -5.83 1.89
C LEU A 93 -7.25 -5.66 0.78
N VAL A 94 -6.06 -5.22 1.16
CA VAL A 94 -4.92 -5.00 0.25
C VAL A 94 -3.90 -6.10 0.50
N THR A 95 -3.56 -6.85 -0.53
CA THR A 95 -2.56 -7.91 -0.45
C THR A 95 -1.40 -7.62 -1.38
N ALA A 96 -0.18 -7.97 -0.98
CA ALA A 96 0.96 -7.97 -1.88
C ALA A 96 1.87 -9.17 -1.62
N SER A 97 2.52 -9.64 -2.69
CA SER A 97 3.54 -10.68 -2.64
C SER A 97 4.81 -10.21 -3.35
N LEU A 98 5.97 -10.52 -2.76
CA LEU A 98 7.27 -10.23 -3.35
C LEU A 98 7.59 -11.31 -4.39
N GLU A 99 7.76 -10.88 -5.65
CA GLU A 99 8.10 -11.77 -6.76
C GLU A 99 9.61 -11.79 -7.04
N HIS A 100 10.27 -10.66 -6.82
CA HIS A 100 11.70 -10.50 -7.04
C HIS A 100 12.28 -9.43 -6.12
N ASP A 101 13.48 -9.69 -5.61
CA ASP A 101 14.37 -8.72 -4.97
C ASP A 101 15.80 -9.00 -5.40
N GLY A 102 16.48 -8.00 -5.89
CA GLY A 102 17.89 -8.09 -6.28
C GLY A 102 18.33 -6.97 -7.21
N SER A 103 19.64 -6.75 -7.25
CA SER A 103 20.29 -5.75 -8.13
C SER A 103 19.73 -4.32 -7.96
N GLY A 104 19.23 -3.97 -6.77
CA GLY A 104 18.66 -2.65 -6.49
C GLY A 104 17.22 -2.47 -6.95
N TYR A 105 16.51 -3.57 -7.27
CA TYR A 105 15.11 -3.56 -7.69
C TYR A 105 14.29 -4.57 -6.90
N ALA A 106 13.00 -4.29 -6.76
CA ALA A 106 12.02 -5.23 -6.23
C ALA A 106 10.79 -5.23 -7.13
N VAL A 107 10.17 -6.38 -7.29
CA VAL A 107 8.90 -6.56 -8.01
C VAL A 107 7.90 -7.21 -7.09
N THR A 108 6.70 -6.66 -7.03
CA THR A 108 5.58 -7.22 -6.27
C THR A 108 4.36 -7.42 -7.16
N LYS A 109 3.51 -8.36 -6.79
CA LYS A 109 2.13 -8.44 -7.26
C LYS A 109 1.21 -8.04 -6.13
N ALA A 110 0.28 -7.14 -6.42
CA ALA A 110 -0.66 -6.65 -5.43
C ALA A 110 -2.10 -6.70 -5.94
N ALA A 111 -3.02 -6.82 -5.02
CA ALA A 111 -4.44 -6.84 -5.31
C ALA A 111 -5.24 -6.16 -4.19
N ILE A 112 -6.39 -5.63 -4.56
CA ILE A 112 -7.39 -5.11 -3.62
C ILE A 112 -8.68 -5.88 -3.79
N SER A 113 -9.29 -6.27 -2.67
CA SER A 113 -10.63 -6.86 -2.62
C SER A 113 -11.52 -6.16 -1.61
N HIS A 114 -12.83 -6.26 -1.78
CA HIS A 114 -13.85 -5.81 -0.85
C HIS A 114 -14.93 -6.88 -0.74
N ALA A 115 -15.29 -7.25 0.48
CA ALA A 115 -16.27 -8.31 0.77
C ALA A 115 -16.03 -9.60 -0.04
N GLY A 116 -14.76 -10.02 -0.16
CA GLY A 116 -14.35 -11.20 -0.90
C GLY A 116 -14.34 -11.06 -2.43
N LYS A 117 -14.72 -9.90 -2.98
CA LYS A 117 -14.73 -9.64 -4.41
C LYS A 117 -13.46 -8.90 -4.83
N ALA A 118 -12.76 -9.41 -5.85
CA ALA A 118 -11.59 -8.75 -6.42
C ALA A 118 -12.00 -7.43 -7.12
N LEU A 119 -11.35 -6.33 -6.76
CA LEU A 119 -11.58 -5.00 -7.32
C LEU A 119 -10.53 -4.60 -8.34
N CYS A 120 -9.27 -4.79 -8.01
CA CYS A 120 -8.14 -4.48 -8.89
C CYS A 120 -6.90 -5.28 -8.53
N ASP A 121 -5.98 -5.36 -9.46
CA ASP A 121 -4.64 -5.92 -9.27
C ASP A 121 -3.62 -5.25 -10.19
N ALA A 122 -2.34 -5.35 -9.84
CA ALA A 122 -1.23 -4.85 -10.64
C ALA A 122 0.08 -5.56 -10.26
N GLU A 123 1.05 -5.50 -11.16
CA GLU A 123 2.45 -5.75 -10.89
C GLU A 123 3.17 -4.41 -10.70
N LEU A 124 3.95 -4.29 -9.63
CA LEU A 124 4.58 -3.05 -9.21
C LEU A 124 6.09 -3.24 -9.17
N ARG A 125 6.84 -2.31 -9.77
CA ARG A 125 8.31 -2.31 -9.76
C ARG A 125 8.84 -1.15 -8.96
N PHE A 126 9.81 -1.45 -8.13
CA PHE A 126 10.49 -0.49 -7.27
C PHE A 126 11.98 -0.50 -7.55
N ARG A 127 12.59 0.68 -7.50
CA ARG A 127 14.02 0.82 -7.31
C ARG A 127 14.29 1.01 -5.83
N THR A 128 15.18 0.20 -5.27
CA THR A 128 15.61 0.35 -3.88
C THR A 128 16.87 1.19 -3.81
N MET A 129 16.84 2.25 -3.03
CA MET A 129 17.92 3.23 -2.91
C MET A 129 18.24 3.49 -1.43
N PRO A 130 19.42 4.05 -1.10
CA PRO A 130 19.63 4.59 0.24
C PRO A 130 18.50 5.55 0.62
N PHE A 131 18.16 5.59 1.90
CA PHE A 131 17.18 6.57 2.36
C PHE A 131 17.67 8.00 2.08
N PRO A 132 16.85 8.87 1.49
CA PRO A 132 17.11 10.30 1.49
C PRO A 132 17.23 10.84 2.92
N ASP A 133 18.06 11.88 3.09
CA ASP A 133 18.25 12.51 4.39
C ASP A 133 16.91 12.91 5.02
N GLY A 134 16.72 12.52 6.28
CA GLY A 134 15.52 12.84 7.06
C GLY A 134 14.29 11.97 6.78
N LEU A 135 14.34 11.02 5.84
CA LEU A 135 13.18 10.19 5.51
C LEU A 135 13.08 8.89 6.33
N ASP A 136 14.21 8.34 6.83
CA ASP A 136 14.20 7.06 7.53
C ASP A 136 13.32 7.07 8.79
N ALA A 137 13.50 8.04 9.67
CA ALA A 137 12.77 8.13 10.94
C ALA A 137 11.24 8.29 10.74
N PRO A 138 10.74 9.19 9.88
CA PRO A 138 9.31 9.29 9.57
C PRO A 138 8.72 8.01 8.98
N MET A 139 9.45 7.32 8.11
CA MET A 139 8.97 6.07 7.50
C MET A 139 8.86 4.94 8.52
N ARG A 140 9.82 4.84 9.46
CA ARG A 140 9.75 3.88 10.57
C ARG A 140 8.59 4.20 11.52
N GLU A 141 8.37 5.47 11.83
CA GLU A 141 7.25 5.90 12.67
C GLU A 141 5.91 5.57 11.99
N ARG A 142 5.78 5.87 10.71
CA ARG A 142 4.58 5.51 9.94
C ARG A 142 4.36 4.00 9.92
N ALA A 143 5.40 3.22 9.71
CA ALA A 143 5.34 1.76 9.73
C ALA A 143 4.85 1.22 11.09
N ARG A 144 5.31 1.80 12.20
CA ARG A 144 4.80 1.45 13.56
C ARG A 144 3.33 1.82 13.70
N SER A 145 2.93 3.02 13.27
CA SER A 145 1.56 3.51 13.42
C SER A 145 0.52 2.63 12.71
N ILE A 146 0.90 1.96 11.64
CA ILE A 146 0.05 1.01 10.92
C ILE A 146 0.22 -0.45 11.37
N GLY A 147 1.03 -0.71 12.39
CA GLY A 147 1.24 -2.04 12.96
C GLY A 147 2.17 -2.96 12.14
N LEU A 148 3.02 -2.40 11.27
CA LEU A 148 4.01 -3.20 10.52
C LEU A 148 5.03 -3.85 11.47
N PHE A 149 5.36 -3.18 12.55
CA PHE A 149 6.13 -3.71 13.66
C PHE A 149 5.21 -3.78 14.88
N PRO A 150 4.93 -4.97 15.43
CA PRO A 150 4.27 -5.03 16.73
C PRO A 150 5.14 -4.29 17.74
N ASP A 151 4.52 -3.47 18.60
CA ASP A 151 5.21 -2.87 19.73
C ASP A 151 5.97 -3.96 20.49
N PRO A 152 7.22 -3.70 20.95
CA PRO A 152 7.87 -4.65 21.84
C PRO A 152 6.94 -4.86 23.03
N VAL A 153 6.57 -6.11 23.28
CA VAL A 153 5.75 -6.50 24.42
C VAL A 153 6.39 -5.85 25.66
N LYS A 154 5.70 -4.85 26.25
CA LYS A 154 6.16 -4.29 27.52
C LYS A 154 6.22 -5.42 28.52
N PRO A 155 7.35 -5.61 29.24
CA PRO A 155 7.50 -6.64 30.24
C PRO A 155 6.51 -6.48 31.39
#